data_648ff6577766d054c437b949918cef52
#
_entry.id   648ff6577766d054c437b949918cef52
#
_cell.length_a   1.000
_cell.length_b   1.000
_cell.length_c   1.000
_cell.angle_alpha   90.00
_cell.angle_beta   90.00
_cell.angle_gamma   90.00
#
_symmetry.space_group_name_H-M   'P 1'
#
loop_
_entity.id
_entity.type
_entity.pdbx_description
1 polymer ?
#
loop_
_entity_poly.entity_id
_entity_poly.type
_entity_poly.pdbx_seq_one_letter_code
_entity_poly.pdbx_strand_id
1 'polypeptide(L)'
;MIDIGTGAVSDAVLDASGGDGGAPGNGSRALATRNEPPRRRDWHRRGRADRSTPAKPAGKTAGGGTEGRRPGSVGRSGSEHDARVDDVGRLTMATATHYDVIIIGTGAGGGTLAYTLAPSGKRILLLERGAYVPRERDNWDSRAVVREGKYHIAEAWHDATGEEFHAGTHYCVGGNTKFYGAALLRMRREDFGELRHRGGVSPAWPIAYEELEPYYTRAEHLYQVHGARGTDPTEPPASAPYLHPPVSHEPRIQDLVGDLERLGLRPFPLPVGIMLDERNPRRSRCIRCSTCDGYPCLVNAKADAQVICVDPALEHPNVSLLTGAYVSRLETSPSGREVTKVHVERQGAEEIYSADLVVVACGAINSAALLLRSFNGRHPHGLANGSDLVGRNYMCHLNSMMLAISRCPNPTIFQKTMGLNDFYFACAEWDYPMGHVSFVGKTDRNVLAAGAPRLVPGFTLELMAEHSLDFWLTSEDLPDPQNRVTLTRQGSIQLSYTANNLEGHTRLQRKLKSMLTEIDCTEHLLPMQAYIGKRIPLAGVAHQNGTLRFGRDPKTSVLDVDCRAHDLDNLYVVDASFFPSSSAVNPALTIMANALRVGDHLRQRLG
;
A
#
# COMPACT_ATOMS: atom_id res chain seq x y z
N MET A 1 -1.20 2.11 -4.61
CA MET A 1 -1.12 2.94 -5.81
C MET A 1 -1.70 2.15 -6.96
N ILE A 2 -2.60 2.74 -7.70
CA ILE A 2 -3.18 2.11 -8.89
C ILE A 2 -2.27 2.51 -10.05
N ASP A 3 -1.30 1.65 -10.40
CA ASP A 3 -0.60 1.78 -11.67
C ASP A 3 -1.50 1.17 -12.75
N ILE A 4 -2.09 2.02 -13.57
CA ILE A 4 -2.86 1.62 -14.75
C ILE A 4 -1.93 1.72 -15.97
N GLY A 5 -0.67 1.32 -15.80
CA GLY A 5 0.35 1.34 -16.83
C GLY A 5 0.06 0.40 -18.00
N THR A 6 0.48 0.84 -19.14
CA THR A 6 0.33 0.25 -20.49
C THR A 6 1.09 -1.07 -20.64
N GLY A 7 0.57 -2.16 -20.09
CA GLY A 7 0.98 -3.51 -20.49
C GLY A 7 0.13 -3.95 -21.68
N ALA A 8 0.75 -4.18 -22.82
CA ALA A 8 0.10 -4.76 -24.00
C ALA A 8 -0.44 -6.15 -23.63
N VAL A 9 -1.75 -6.32 -23.77
CA VAL A 9 -2.41 -7.61 -23.61
C VAL A 9 -2.36 -8.32 -24.95
N SER A 10 -1.65 -9.43 -25.01
CA SER A 10 -1.82 -10.42 -26.06
C SER A 10 -3.18 -11.12 -25.88
N ASP A 11 -4.02 -11.04 -26.88
CA ASP A 11 -5.29 -11.74 -26.97
C ASP A 11 -5.06 -13.27 -26.95
N ALA A 12 -5.54 -13.92 -25.91
CA ALA A 12 -5.71 -15.37 -25.89
C ALA A 12 -7.20 -15.71 -25.85
N VAL A 13 -7.70 -15.99 -27.03
CA VAL A 13 -8.77 -16.92 -27.44
C VAL A 13 -9.71 -17.42 -26.34
N LEU A 14 -10.96 -16.99 -26.45
CA LEU A 14 -12.13 -17.70 -25.93
C LEU A 14 -12.64 -18.66 -26.99
N ASP A 15 -12.42 -19.94 -26.79
CA ASP A 15 -13.10 -21.00 -27.51
C ASP A 15 -14.41 -21.36 -26.80
N ALA A 16 -15.52 -21.12 -27.49
CA ALA A 16 -16.85 -21.56 -27.05
C ALA A 16 -17.34 -22.59 -28.05
N SER A 17 -17.38 -23.84 -27.62
CA SER A 17 -18.03 -24.95 -28.37
C SER A 17 -19.09 -25.62 -27.52
N GLY A 18 -20.25 -25.83 -28.14
CA GLY A 18 -21.37 -26.69 -27.71
C GLY A 18 -22.69 -25.93 -27.71
N GLY A 19 -23.58 -26.07 -28.60
CA GLY A 19 -24.10 -27.05 -29.51
C GLY A 19 -25.50 -27.48 -29.09
N ASP A 20 -26.47 -27.30 -30.02
CA ASP A 20 -27.80 -27.88 -30.17
C ASP A 20 -28.99 -27.12 -29.57
N GLY A 21 -29.95 -26.67 -30.38
CA GLY A 21 -30.78 -27.32 -31.35
C GLY A 21 -32.23 -26.95 -31.10
N GLY A 22 -32.94 -26.37 -32.12
CA GLY A 22 -34.40 -26.36 -32.08
C GLY A 22 -35.11 -25.04 -32.39
N ALA A 23 -35.37 -24.78 -33.66
CA ALA A 23 -36.48 -23.95 -34.16
C ALA A 23 -37.68 -24.88 -34.54
N PRO A 24 -38.88 -24.40 -34.94
CA PRO A 24 -39.34 -23.05 -35.31
C PRO A 24 -40.79 -22.69 -34.83
N GLY A 25 -41.24 -21.48 -35.10
CA GLY A 25 -42.67 -21.17 -35.06
C GLY A 25 -43.07 -19.72 -35.16
N ASN A 26 -43.38 -19.31 -36.38
CA ASN A 26 -44.20 -18.22 -36.93
C ASN A 26 -45.17 -17.44 -36.01
N GLY A 27 -45.29 -16.14 -36.33
CA GLY A 27 -46.56 -15.44 -36.13
C GLY A 27 -46.51 -13.92 -36.08
N SER A 28 -46.63 -13.31 -37.23
CA SER A 28 -47.03 -11.94 -37.58
C SER A 28 -47.87 -11.12 -36.60
N ARG A 29 -47.64 -9.84 -36.44
CA ARG A 29 -48.38 -8.71 -37.05
C ARG A 29 -48.01 -7.38 -36.41
N ALA A 30 -47.84 -6.42 -37.31
CA ALA A 30 -47.63 -5.01 -37.06
C ALA A 30 -48.87 -4.32 -36.46
N LEU A 31 -48.63 -3.25 -35.69
CA LEU A 31 -49.48 -2.04 -35.72
C LEU A 31 -48.65 -0.83 -35.29
N ALA A 32 -48.55 0.08 -36.23
CA ALA A 32 -47.98 1.41 -36.09
C ALA A 32 -48.97 2.35 -35.41
N THR A 33 -48.48 3.17 -34.49
CA THR A 33 -49.11 4.49 -34.25
C THR A 33 -48.01 5.53 -33.99
N ARG A 34 -48.06 6.52 -34.86
CA ARG A 34 -47.33 7.79 -34.77
C ARG A 34 -47.83 8.57 -33.54
N ASN A 35 -46.96 9.30 -32.86
CA ASN A 35 -47.29 10.60 -32.31
C ASN A 35 -46.03 11.49 -32.23
N GLU A 36 -46.21 12.71 -32.71
CA GLU A 36 -45.25 13.79 -32.87
C GLU A 36 -44.94 14.48 -31.54
N PRO A 37 -43.83 15.27 -31.45
CA PRO A 37 -43.35 15.92 -30.25
C PRO A 37 -43.98 17.34 -30.05
N PRO A 38 -44.09 17.86 -28.83
CA PRO A 38 -44.46 19.25 -28.60
C PRO A 38 -43.25 20.20 -28.52
N ARG A 39 -43.51 21.36 -29.02
CA ARG A 39 -42.68 22.51 -29.39
C ARG A 39 -41.94 23.17 -28.22
N ARG A 40 -40.75 23.72 -28.59
CA ARG A 40 -39.96 24.74 -27.89
C ARG A 40 -40.78 25.92 -27.40
N ARG A 41 -40.43 26.45 -26.21
CA ARG A 41 -40.70 27.82 -25.79
C ARG A 41 -39.40 28.57 -25.55
N ASP A 42 -39.19 29.58 -26.36
CA ASP A 42 -38.17 30.63 -26.22
C ASP A 42 -38.45 31.50 -25.00
N TRP A 43 -37.39 31.84 -24.27
CA TRP A 43 -37.37 33.06 -23.45
C TRP A 43 -36.13 33.87 -23.76
N HIS A 44 -36.39 35.07 -24.31
CA HIS A 44 -35.44 36.09 -24.67
C HIS A 44 -34.95 36.93 -23.47
N ARG A 45 -33.64 37.22 -23.52
CA ARG A 45 -32.94 38.49 -23.25
C ARG A 45 -33.50 39.50 -22.25
N ARG A 46 -32.55 39.89 -21.38
CA ARG A 46 -32.11 41.26 -20.96
C ARG A 46 -31.11 41.07 -19.83
N GLY A 47 -29.95 41.77 -19.68
CA GLY A 47 -29.48 43.00 -20.20
C GLY A 47 -27.98 43.17 -19.89
N ARG A 48 -27.32 44.00 -20.68
CA ARG A 48 -25.94 44.48 -20.57
C ARG A 48 -25.79 45.54 -19.48
N ALA A 49 -24.61 45.55 -18.82
CA ALA A 49 -23.84 46.74 -18.39
C ALA A 49 -22.64 46.17 -17.59
N ASP A 50 -21.47 46.68 -17.52
CA ASP A 50 -20.67 47.62 -18.26
C ASP A 50 -19.26 47.48 -17.71
N ARG A 51 -18.31 47.91 -18.49
CA ARG A 51 -16.83 47.84 -18.32
C ARG A 51 -16.34 48.57 -17.08
N SER A 52 -15.24 48.10 -16.49
CA SER A 52 -14.09 48.95 -16.20
C SER A 52 -12.85 48.11 -15.78
N THR A 53 -11.86 48.17 -16.62
CA THR A 53 -10.44 47.92 -16.33
C THR A 53 -9.82 49.16 -15.68
N PRO A 54 -8.83 49.02 -14.84
CA PRO A 54 -7.73 49.95 -14.92
C PRO A 54 -6.34 49.32 -15.11
N ALA A 55 -5.54 50.14 -15.75
CA ALA A 55 -4.26 49.97 -16.36
C ALA A 55 -3.08 49.77 -15.39
N LYS A 56 -2.01 49.19 -15.97
CA LYS A 56 -0.62 49.27 -15.50
C LYS A 56 -0.12 50.72 -15.41
N PRO A 57 0.92 50.94 -14.61
CA PRO A 57 1.93 51.92 -15.01
C PRO A 57 3.29 51.28 -15.27
N ALA A 58 3.93 51.77 -16.31
CA ALA A 58 5.26 51.48 -16.74
C ALA A 58 6.23 52.58 -16.26
N GLY A 59 7.47 52.14 -15.95
CA GLY A 59 8.72 52.75 -16.44
C GLY A 59 9.34 53.91 -15.72
N LYS A 60 10.62 53.77 -15.39
CA LYS A 60 11.86 54.46 -15.89
C LYS A 60 12.94 54.37 -14.82
N THR A 61 14.05 53.73 -15.10
CA THR A 61 15.36 54.07 -15.67
C THR A 61 16.23 55.04 -14.88
N ALA A 62 17.49 54.59 -14.75
CA ALA A 62 18.79 55.28 -14.59
C ALA A 62 19.21 55.60 -13.13
N GLY A 63 20.41 55.36 -12.68
CA GLY A 63 21.69 55.12 -13.26
C GLY A 63 22.77 55.48 -12.25
N GLY A 64 23.99 54.94 -12.38
CA GLY A 64 25.25 55.47 -11.82
C GLY A 64 25.55 55.01 -10.39
N GLY A 65 26.62 54.33 -10.06
CA GLY A 65 27.99 54.44 -10.42
C GLY A 65 28.87 54.36 -9.18
N THR A 66 29.93 53.55 -9.27
CA THR A 66 31.26 53.66 -8.70
C THR A 66 31.59 53.23 -7.26
N GLU A 67 32.59 52.31 -7.24
CA GLU A 67 33.78 52.22 -6.36
C GLU A 67 33.58 51.85 -4.89
N GLY A 68 34.02 50.65 -4.51
CA GLY A 68 35.44 50.36 -4.22
C GLY A 68 35.69 50.24 -2.73
N ARG A 69 35.93 49.01 -2.20
CA ARG A 69 36.95 48.68 -1.21
C ARG A 69 36.85 47.23 -0.72
N ARG A 70 37.88 46.45 -0.98
CA ARG A 70 38.32 45.29 -0.14
C ARG A 70 39.36 45.87 0.85
N PRO A 71 39.84 45.12 1.87
CA PRO A 71 39.53 43.79 2.40
C PRO A 71 39.46 43.75 3.93
N GLY A 72 38.93 42.65 4.48
CA GLY A 72 39.06 42.36 5.89
C GLY A 72 38.94 40.86 6.13
N SER A 73 40.08 40.18 6.30
CA SER A 73 40.25 38.81 6.69
C SER A 73 39.93 38.60 8.16
N VAL A 74 39.05 37.64 8.51
CA VAL A 74 39.07 37.01 9.86
C VAL A 74 38.66 35.56 9.74
N GLY A 75 39.59 34.67 10.07
CA GLY A 75 39.49 33.52 10.92
C GLY A 75 38.66 32.33 10.43
N ARG A 76 39.26 31.39 9.68
CA ARG A 76 38.87 30.00 9.63
C ARG A 76 39.29 29.29 10.94
N SER A 77 38.36 28.65 11.64
CA SER A 77 38.67 27.52 12.52
C SER A 77 38.11 26.28 11.87
N GLY A 78 38.91 25.66 11.02
CA GLY A 78 38.70 24.32 10.52
C GLY A 78 39.24 23.32 11.54
N SER A 79 38.43 22.37 11.96
CA SER A 79 38.95 21.14 12.56
C SER A 79 39.13 20.11 11.42
N GLU A 80 40.32 20.16 10.85
CA GLU A 80 40.84 19.08 10.03
C GLU A 80 41.14 17.90 10.97
N HIS A 81 40.44 16.79 10.81
CA HIS A 81 40.92 15.50 11.27
C HIS A 81 41.88 14.96 10.22
N ASP A 82 43.15 15.29 10.40
CA ASP A 82 44.27 14.69 9.72
C ASP A 82 44.31 13.18 9.99
N ALA A 83 44.15 12.40 8.95
CA ALA A 83 44.51 10.98 8.97
C ALA A 83 46.04 10.89 9.04
N ARG A 84 46.57 10.54 10.20
CA ARG A 84 47.97 10.17 10.34
C ARG A 84 48.19 8.81 9.67
N VAL A 85 48.94 8.79 8.62
CA VAL A 85 49.52 7.60 8.03
C VAL A 85 50.74 7.22 8.88
N ASP A 86 50.61 6.17 9.70
CA ASP A 86 51.75 5.56 10.35
C ASP A 86 52.52 4.69 9.33
N ASP A 87 53.80 4.84 9.32
CA ASP A 87 54.80 4.30 8.37
C ASP A 87 55.04 2.78 8.55
N VAL A 88 53.99 2.00 8.71
CA VAL A 88 54.01 0.55 8.64
C VAL A 88 52.73 0.09 7.97
N GLY A 89 52.80 -0.36 6.72
CA GLY A 89 51.71 -0.75 5.84
C GLY A 89 50.76 -1.81 6.38
N ARG A 90 50.07 -1.52 7.49
CA ARG A 90 48.90 -2.22 7.96
C ARG A 90 47.66 -1.38 7.59
N LEU A 91 46.94 -1.84 6.57
CA LEU A 91 45.56 -1.43 6.41
C LEU A 91 44.80 -1.75 7.71
N THR A 92 44.69 -0.79 8.62
CA THR A 92 43.72 -0.87 9.69
C THR A 92 42.34 -0.80 9.02
N MET A 93 41.68 -1.98 8.92
CA MET A 93 40.26 -2.00 8.58
C MET A 93 39.54 -1.10 9.58
N ALA A 94 38.86 -0.08 9.08
CA ALA A 94 38.01 0.75 9.91
C ALA A 94 37.04 -0.18 10.64
N THR A 95 37.06 -0.17 11.99
CA THR A 95 36.13 -0.96 12.79
C THR A 95 34.71 -0.51 12.44
N ALA A 96 33.86 -1.43 11.98
CA ALA A 96 32.47 -1.14 11.68
C ALA A 96 31.81 -0.46 12.89
N THR A 97 31.08 0.64 12.66
CA THR A 97 30.33 1.28 13.74
C THR A 97 29.27 0.29 14.24
N HIS A 98 29.29 0.02 15.55
CA HIS A 98 28.43 -0.96 16.19
C HIS A 98 27.19 -0.32 16.81
N TYR A 99 26.05 -0.99 16.71
CA TYR A 99 24.76 -0.61 17.30
C TYR A 99 24.19 -1.78 18.10
N ASP A 100 23.26 -1.51 19.05
CA ASP A 100 22.52 -2.60 19.67
C ASP A 100 21.50 -3.20 18.69
N VAL A 101 20.87 -2.34 17.86
CA VAL A 101 19.89 -2.77 16.86
C VAL A 101 20.07 -2.03 15.54
N ILE A 102 20.08 -2.76 14.43
CA ILE A 102 19.91 -2.20 13.07
C ILE A 102 18.56 -2.61 12.52
N ILE A 103 17.76 -1.65 12.07
CA ILE A 103 16.47 -1.87 11.40
C ILE A 103 16.58 -1.42 9.95
N ILE A 104 16.36 -2.34 9.00
CA ILE A 104 16.51 -2.11 7.57
C ILE A 104 15.11 -1.89 6.96
N GLY A 105 14.81 -0.65 6.60
CA GLY A 105 13.50 -0.20 6.11
C GLY A 105 12.68 0.53 7.19
N THR A 106 11.95 1.56 6.76
CA THR A 106 11.19 2.47 7.63
C THR A 106 9.67 2.44 7.38
N GLY A 107 9.19 1.40 6.69
CA GLY A 107 7.77 1.20 6.41
C GLY A 107 6.95 0.80 7.65
N ALA A 108 5.75 0.23 7.43
CA ALA A 108 4.81 -0.15 8.49
C ALA A 108 5.45 -0.98 9.61
N GLY A 109 6.28 -1.98 9.27
CA GLY A 109 6.95 -2.82 10.26
C GLY A 109 8.14 -2.12 10.93
N GLY A 110 9.12 -1.68 10.13
CA GLY A 110 10.36 -1.10 10.65
C GLY A 110 10.15 0.22 11.40
N GLY A 111 9.29 1.11 10.90
CA GLY A 111 8.93 2.36 11.58
C GLY A 111 8.24 2.10 12.92
N THR A 112 7.25 1.18 12.96
CA THR A 112 6.55 0.82 14.20
C THR A 112 7.48 0.17 15.21
N LEU A 113 8.40 -0.69 14.75
CA LEU A 113 9.40 -1.30 15.61
C LEU A 113 10.37 -0.26 16.20
N ALA A 114 10.85 0.67 15.37
CA ALA A 114 11.73 1.75 15.82
C ALA A 114 11.07 2.58 16.93
N TYR A 115 9.80 2.96 16.74
CA TYR A 115 9.01 3.66 17.74
C TYR A 115 8.93 2.86 19.07
N THR A 116 8.70 1.54 18.97
CA THR A 116 8.57 0.67 20.14
C THR A 116 9.89 0.54 20.90
N LEU A 117 11.02 0.50 20.20
CA LEU A 117 12.33 0.30 20.78
C LEU A 117 13.01 1.61 21.22
N ALA A 118 12.64 2.77 20.66
CA ALA A 118 13.25 4.05 20.95
C ALA A 118 13.37 4.37 22.45
N PRO A 119 12.34 4.13 23.30
CA PRO A 119 12.43 4.39 24.74
C PRO A 119 13.38 3.46 25.52
N SER A 120 13.95 2.43 24.89
CA SER A 120 14.86 1.49 25.58
C SER A 120 16.23 2.08 25.91
N GLY A 121 16.60 3.21 25.31
CA GLY A 121 17.93 3.80 25.42
C GLY A 121 19.02 3.05 24.64
N LYS A 122 18.72 1.90 24.00
CA LYS A 122 19.64 1.14 23.16
C LYS A 122 19.96 1.92 21.88
N ARG A 123 21.19 1.81 21.37
CA ARG A 123 21.62 2.47 20.13
C ARG A 123 20.96 1.82 18.92
N ILE A 124 20.08 2.53 18.25
CA ILE A 124 19.29 2.04 17.11
C ILE A 124 19.70 2.78 15.85
N LEU A 125 20.01 2.04 14.79
CA LEU A 125 20.23 2.57 13.46
C LEU A 125 19.10 2.13 12.52
N LEU A 126 18.41 3.11 11.94
CA LEU A 126 17.48 2.91 10.84
C LEU A 126 18.21 3.11 9.52
N LEU A 127 18.07 2.17 8.59
CA LEU A 127 18.62 2.24 7.23
C LEU A 127 17.46 2.29 6.24
N GLU A 128 17.32 3.39 5.51
CA GLU A 128 16.29 3.57 4.47
C GLU A 128 16.94 3.86 3.12
N ARG A 129 16.63 3.03 2.10
CA ARG A 129 17.21 3.22 0.77
C ARG A 129 16.72 4.47 0.03
N GLY A 130 15.52 4.93 0.35
CA GLY A 130 14.92 6.14 -0.20
C GLY A 130 15.20 7.39 0.63
N ALA A 131 14.70 8.53 0.15
CA ALA A 131 14.72 9.80 0.84
C ALA A 131 13.35 10.13 1.46
N TYR A 132 13.24 11.24 2.17
CA TYR A 132 11.95 11.80 2.54
C TYR A 132 11.17 12.23 1.30
N VAL A 133 9.86 11.96 1.27
CA VAL A 133 8.99 12.52 0.23
C VAL A 133 8.83 14.02 0.47
N PRO A 134 9.19 14.88 -0.50
CA PRO A 134 9.07 16.33 -0.32
C PRO A 134 7.61 16.75 -0.18
N ARG A 135 7.37 17.80 0.63
CA ARG A 135 6.03 18.40 0.78
C ARG A 135 5.87 19.50 -0.27
N GLU A 136 5.21 19.18 -1.36
CA GLU A 136 5.06 20.07 -2.52
C GLU A 136 3.68 19.92 -3.16
N ARG A 137 3.29 20.84 -4.02
CA ARG A 137 1.95 20.85 -4.65
C ARG A 137 1.67 19.60 -5.47
N ASP A 138 2.69 19.02 -6.08
CA ASP A 138 2.58 17.81 -6.89
C ASP A 138 2.08 16.60 -6.09
N ASN A 139 2.24 16.62 -4.75
CA ASN A 139 1.67 15.58 -3.88
C ASN A 139 0.14 15.41 -4.05
N TRP A 140 -0.54 16.47 -4.47
CA TRP A 140 -1.99 16.48 -4.69
C TRP A 140 -2.39 16.63 -6.15
N ASP A 141 -1.43 16.56 -7.07
CA ASP A 141 -1.70 16.60 -8.50
C ASP A 141 -1.76 15.17 -9.06
N SER A 142 -2.97 14.74 -9.44
CA SER A 142 -3.22 13.42 -10.01
C SER A 142 -2.47 13.20 -11.33
N ARG A 143 -2.20 14.26 -12.09
CA ARG A 143 -1.38 14.17 -13.29
C ARG A 143 0.08 13.82 -12.94
N ALA A 144 0.67 14.54 -11.98
CA ALA A 144 2.04 14.28 -11.56
C ALA A 144 2.20 12.91 -10.90
N VAL A 145 1.29 12.57 -9.95
CA VAL A 145 1.41 11.36 -9.14
C VAL A 145 1.05 10.09 -9.92
N VAL A 146 -0.10 10.11 -10.65
CA VAL A 146 -0.64 8.90 -11.28
C VAL A 146 -0.21 8.78 -12.73
N ARG A 147 -0.39 9.85 -13.53
CA ARG A 147 -0.16 9.79 -14.98
C ARG A 147 1.32 9.87 -15.34
N GLU A 148 2.08 10.74 -14.65
CA GLU A 148 3.52 10.95 -14.88
C GLU A 148 4.38 10.06 -13.99
N GLY A 149 3.80 9.39 -12.99
CA GLY A 149 4.48 8.43 -12.13
C GLY A 149 5.61 9.02 -11.29
N LYS A 150 5.49 10.30 -10.86
CA LYS A 150 6.55 11.06 -10.18
C LYS A 150 7.24 10.31 -9.03
N TYR A 151 6.51 9.45 -8.33
CA TYR A 151 7.01 8.71 -7.17
C TYR A 151 7.22 7.22 -7.46
N HIS A 152 7.14 6.80 -8.73
CA HIS A 152 7.47 5.43 -9.12
C HIS A 152 8.95 5.15 -8.93
N ILE A 153 9.28 3.92 -8.57
CA ILE A 153 10.68 3.48 -8.47
C ILE A 153 11.29 3.37 -9.87
N ALA A 154 12.56 3.76 -9.97
CA ALA A 154 13.31 3.59 -11.22
C ALA A 154 13.80 2.14 -11.43
N GLU A 155 13.85 1.34 -10.36
CA GLU A 155 14.28 -0.06 -10.41
C GLU A 155 13.26 -0.90 -11.16
N ALA A 156 13.71 -1.58 -12.22
CA ALA A 156 12.91 -2.56 -12.94
C ALA A 156 13.06 -3.94 -12.28
N TRP A 157 11.93 -4.63 -12.15
CA TRP A 157 11.89 -6.05 -11.79
C TRP A 157 11.50 -6.86 -13.01
N HIS A 158 11.69 -8.17 -12.97
CA HIS A 158 11.35 -9.07 -14.06
C HIS A 158 10.21 -9.99 -13.64
N ASP A 159 9.30 -10.29 -14.53
CA ASP A 159 8.30 -11.33 -14.34
C ASP A 159 8.87 -12.74 -14.62
N ALA A 160 8.02 -13.77 -14.57
CA ALA A 160 8.41 -15.15 -14.85
C ALA A 160 8.91 -15.39 -16.28
N THR A 161 8.53 -14.53 -17.24
CA THR A 161 8.96 -14.61 -18.65
C THR A 161 10.26 -13.84 -18.91
N GLY A 162 10.71 -13.04 -17.93
CA GLY A 162 11.85 -12.15 -18.04
C GLY A 162 11.49 -10.75 -18.57
N GLU A 163 10.20 -10.43 -18.72
CA GLU A 163 9.74 -9.10 -19.08
C GLU A 163 9.91 -8.13 -17.90
N GLU A 164 10.41 -6.93 -18.21
CA GLU A 164 10.62 -5.88 -17.19
C GLU A 164 9.31 -5.19 -16.83
N PHE A 165 9.13 -4.92 -15.53
CA PHE A 165 8.05 -4.09 -15.03
C PHE A 165 8.48 -3.26 -13.81
N HIS A 166 7.80 -2.14 -13.57
CA HIS A 166 7.97 -1.34 -12.37
C HIS A 166 6.90 -1.69 -11.35
N ALA A 167 7.32 -2.08 -10.16
CA ALA A 167 6.39 -2.53 -9.12
C ALA A 167 5.72 -1.37 -8.39
N GLY A 168 4.50 -1.61 -7.87
CA GLY A 168 3.76 -0.69 -7.00
C GLY A 168 4.38 -0.56 -5.61
N THR A 169 5.66 -0.23 -5.57
CA THR A 169 6.46 -0.08 -4.35
C THR A 169 7.10 1.31 -4.34
N HIS A 170 7.37 1.85 -3.14
CA HIS A 170 7.97 3.18 -2.97
C HIS A 170 9.15 3.09 -2.01
N TYR A 171 10.29 3.63 -2.44
CA TYR A 171 11.48 3.76 -1.64
C TYR A 171 11.54 5.15 -1.03
N CYS A 172 11.08 5.26 0.21
CA CYS A 172 11.08 6.52 0.95
C CYS A 172 10.91 6.26 2.44
N VAL A 173 11.25 7.25 3.26
CA VAL A 173 10.98 7.21 4.70
C VAL A 173 9.46 7.05 4.91
N GLY A 174 9.06 6.00 5.64
CA GLY A 174 7.67 5.59 5.80
C GLY A 174 7.21 4.53 4.77
N GLY A 175 8.00 4.25 3.73
CA GLY A 175 7.70 3.23 2.72
C GLY A 175 6.32 3.41 2.07
N ASN A 176 5.69 2.30 1.71
CA ASN A 176 4.37 2.31 1.07
C ASN A 176 3.27 2.97 1.90
N THR A 177 3.44 3.15 3.23
CA THR A 177 2.44 3.85 4.06
C THR A 177 2.31 5.34 3.71
N LYS A 178 3.28 5.95 3.05
CA LYS A 178 3.16 7.32 2.54
C LYS A 178 2.05 7.44 1.48
N PHE A 179 1.81 6.35 0.73
CA PHE A 179 0.90 6.32 -0.41
C PHE A 179 -0.38 5.50 -0.16
N TYR A 180 -0.44 4.70 0.91
CA TYR A 180 -1.61 3.86 1.19
C TYR A 180 -2.87 4.70 1.51
N GLY A 181 -4.05 4.07 1.44
CA GLY A 181 -5.31 4.69 1.79
C GLY A 181 -5.58 4.80 3.29
N ALA A 182 -4.69 4.27 4.13
CA ALA A 182 -4.85 4.18 5.58
C ALA A 182 -6.13 3.46 6.03
N ALA A 183 -6.70 2.57 5.21
CA ALA A 183 -7.72 1.64 5.66
C ALA A 183 -7.04 0.58 6.54
N LEU A 184 -7.41 0.57 7.84
CA LEU A 184 -6.72 -0.19 8.88
C LEU A 184 -7.69 -1.16 9.55
N LEU A 185 -7.99 -2.27 8.84
CA LEU A 185 -8.85 -3.33 9.32
C LEU A 185 -8.02 -4.43 9.99
N ARG A 186 -8.59 -5.03 11.04
CA ARG A 186 -8.06 -6.27 11.63
C ARG A 186 -8.34 -7.44 10.69
N MET A 187 -7.46 -8.42 10.63
CA MET A 187 -7.83 -9.76 10.14
C MET A 187 -8.92 -10.34 11.04
N ARG A 188 -9.80 -11.13 10.45
CA ARG A 188 -10.89 -11.77 11.20
C ARG A 188 -10.32 -12.89 12.06
N ARG A 189 -11.01 -13.25 13.12
CA ARG A 189 -10.58 -14.35 14.00
C ARG A 189 -10.42 -15.65 13.21
N GLU A 190 -11.32 -15.89 12.27
CA GLU A 190 -11.34 -17.05 11.40
C GLU A 190 -10.15 -17.07 10.42
N ASP A 191 -9.60 -15.91 10.04
CA ASP A 191 -8.42 -15.82 9.18
C ASP A 191 -7.16 -16.41 9.84
N PHE A 192 -7.16 -16.56 11.16
CA PHE A 192 -6.07 -17.22 11.90
C PHE A 192 -6.20 -18.76 11.91
N GLY A 193 -7.35 -19.29 11.51
CA GLY A 193 -7.59 -20.71 11.32
C GLY A 193 -7.32 -21.16 9.89
N GLU A 194 -7.53 -22.47 9.64
CA GLU A 194 -7.57 -22.99 8.29
C GLU A 194 -8.90 -22.60 7.62
N LEU A 195 -8.85 -21.91 6.48
CA LEU A 195 -10.02 -21.55 5.68
C LEU A 195 -10.02 -22.27 4.34
N ARG A 196 -11.14 -22.91 4.03
CA ARG A 196 -11.34 -23.57 2.73
C ARG A 196 -11.90 -22.58 1.73
N HIS A 197 -11.23 -22.46 0.60
CA HIS A 197 -11.67 -21.72 -0.57
C HIS A 197 -12.01 -22.68 -1.70
N ARG A 198 -12.71 -22.19 -2.71
CA ARG A 198 -12.97 -22.99 -3.92
C ARG A 198 -11.68 -23.35 -4.65
N GLY A 199 -10.68 -22.45 -4.60
CA GLY A 199 -9.37 -22.60 -5.26
C GLY A 199 -8.31 -23.33 -4.44
N GLY A 200 -8.57 -23.67 -3.16
CA GLY A 200 -7.58 -24.29 -2.28
C GLY A 200 -7.84 -24.01 -0.80
N VAL A 201 -6.77 -23.93 -0.03
CA VAL A 201 -6.82 -23.75 1.43
C VAL A 201 -5.92 -22.60 1.84
N SER A 202 -6.45 -21.69 2.64
CA SER A 202 -5.70 -20.71 3.40
C SER A 202 -5.20 -21.38 4.68
N PRO A 203 -3.87 -21.49 4.92
CA PRO A 203 -3.34 -22.20 6.07
C PRO A 203 -3.53 -21.42 7.36
N ALA A 204 -3.66 -22.15 8.47
CA ALA A 204 -3.72 -21.57 9.80
C ALA A 204 -2.43 -20.81 10.15
N TRP A 205 -2.57 -19.75 10.93
CA TRP A 205 -1.48 -19.00 11.55
C TRP A 205 -0.89 -19.81 12.74
N PRO A 206 0.41 -19.68 13.03
CA PRO A 206 1.03 -20.38 14.17
C PRO A 206 0.68 -19.77 15.53
N ILE A 207 0.00 -18.61 15.54
CA ILE A 207 -0.52 -17.89 16.71
C ILE A 207 -2.03 -17.70 16.55
N ALA A 208 -2.75 -17.61 17.67
CA ALA A 208 -4.18 -17.32 17.66
C ALA A 208 -4.45 -15.81 17.53
N TYR A 209 -5.67 -15.45 17.10
CA TYR A 209 -6.12 -14.06 17.06
C TYR A 209 -5.94 -13.37 18.41
N GLU A 210 -6.25 -14.06 19.50
CA GLU A 210 -6.18 -13.55 20.88
C GLU A 210 -4.77 -13.16 21.31
N GLU A 211 -3.74 -13.78 20.73
CA GLU A 211 -2.34 -13.40 20.97
C GLU A 211 -1.97 -12.06 20.28
N LEU A 212 -2.60 -11.77 19.14
CA LEU A 212 -2.34 -10.54 18.39
C LEU A 212 -3.34 -9.41 18.73
N GLU A 213 -4.49 -9.72 19.30
CA GLU A 213 -5.55 -8.75 19.62
C GLU A 213 -5.07 -7.55 20.46
N PRO A 214 -4.33 -7.70 21.57
CA PRO A 214 -3.85 -6.55 22.34
C PRO A 214 -2.96 -5.62 21.51
N TYR A 215 -2.23 -6.15 20.55
CA TYR A 215 -1.37 -5.40 19.66
C TYR A 215 -2.15 -4.72 18.52
N TYR A 216 -3.25 -5.33 18.07
CA TYR A 216 -4.20 -4.64 17.18
C TYR A 216 -4.77 -3.40 17.86
N THR A 217 -5.26 -3.53 19.11
CA THR A 217 -5.76 -2.40 19.88
C THR A 217 -4.70 -1.30 20.05
N ARG A 218 -3.45 -1.66 20.39
CA ARG A 218 -2.34 -0.71 20.49
C ARG A 218 -2.02 -0.04 19.15
N ALA A 219 -2.02 -0.80 18.04
CA ALA A 219 -1.76 -0.27 16.70
C ALA A 219 -2.86 0.69 16.26
N GLU A 220 -4.13 0.36 16.47
CA GLU A 220 -5.26 1.26 16.18
C GLU A 220 -5.16 2.59 16.93
N HIS A 221 -4.82 2.54 18.23
CA HIS A 221 -4.64 3.75 19.03
C HIS A 221 -3.41 4.56 18.56
N LEU A 222 -2.29 3.90 18.31
CA LEU A 222 -1.06 4.54 17.81
C LEU A 222 -1.30 5.24 16.48
N TYR A 223 -1.93 4.55 15.53
CA TYR A 223 -2.19 5.06 14.18
C TYR A 223 -3.49 5.87 14.06
N GLN A 224 -4.05 6.33 15.18
CA GLN A 224 -5.19 7.26 15.25
C GLN A 224 -6.38 6.78 14.40
N VAL A 225 -6.75 5.50 14.55
CA VAL A 225 -7.81 4.90 13.72
C VAL A 225 -9.18 5.41 14.15
N HIS A 226 -9.93 5.92 13.18
CA HIS A 226 -11.34 6.25 13.28
C HIS A 226 -12.19 5.03 12.94
N GLY A 227 -13.20 4.71 13.73
CA GLY A 227 -14.08 3.57 13.47
C GLY A 227 -15.23 3.44 14.47
N ALA A 228 -16.11 2.47 14.23
CA ALA A 228 -17.21 2.10 15.12
C ALA A 228 -17.23 0.60 15.32
N ARG A 229 -17.12 0.13 16.58
CA ARG A 229 -17.18 -1.29 16.91
C ARG A 229 -18.59 -1.86 16.73
N GLY A 230 -18.66 -3.13 16.31
CA GLY A 230 -19.90 -3.89 16.19
C GLY A 230 -20.75 -3.52 14.97
N THR A 231 -20.22 -2.71 14.05
CA THR A 231 -20.93 -2.34 12.81
C THR A 231 -20.55 -3.22 11.63
N ASP A 232 -19.32 -3.69 11.55
CA ASP A 232 -18.88 -4.69 10.56
C ASP A 232 -19.37 -6.09 10.99
N PRO A 233 -20.17 -6.79 10.14
CA PRO A 233 -20.72 -8.11 10.50
C PRO A 233 -19.67 -9.18 10.76
N THR A 234 -18.43 -8.97 10.32
CA THR A 234 -17.31 -9.90 10.46
C THR A 234 -16.24 -9.39 11.42
N GLU A 235 -16.49 -8.28 12.11
CA GLU A 235 -15.50 -7.67 13.00
C GLU A 235 -15.13 -8.65 14.13
N PRO A 236 -13.83 -8.92 14.32
CA PRO A 236 -13.41 -9.78 15.42
C PRO A 236 -13.51 -9.05 16.77
N PRO A 237 -13.58 -9.77 17.90
CA PRO A 237 -13.60 -9.18 19.24
C PRO A 237 -12.44 -8.21 19.46
N ALA A 238 -12.69 -7.13 20.19
CA ALA A 238 -11.71 -6.13 20.53
C ALA A 238 -11.76 -5.77 22.02
N SER A 239 -10.59 -5.61 22.66
CA SER A 239 -10.46 -5.28 24.10
C SER A 239 -10.75 -3.81 24.41
N ALA A 240 -10.75 -2.93 23.42
CA ALA A 240 -11.05 -1.50 23.57
C ALA A 240 -11.77 -0.91 22.36
N PRO A 241 -12.51 0.21 22.55
CA PRO A 241 -13.08 0.97 21.43
C PRO A 241 -11.98 1.62 20.57
N TYR A 242 -12.35 2.07 19.38
CA TYR A 242 -11.49 2.97 18.62
C TYR A 242 -11.27 4.28 19.39
N LEU A 243 -10.09 4.89 19.22
CA LEU A 243 -9.74 6.16 19.89
C LEU A 243 -10.61 7.31 19.37
N HIS A 244 -10.99 7.26 18.10
CA HIS A 244 -11.75 8.30 17.42
C HIS A 244 -13.05 7.75 16.87
N PRO A 245 -14.14 8.57 16.84
CA PRO A 245 -15.39 8.18 16.21
C PRO A 245 -15.18 7.90 14.71
N PRO A 246 -16.09 7.15 14.07
CA PRO A 246 -16.00 6.92 12.63
C PRO A 246 -16.08 8.26 11.86
N VAL A 247 -15.44 8.28 10.68
CA VAL A 247 -15.52 9.42 9.76
C VAL A 247 -16.94 9.50 9.21
N SER A 248 -17.56 10.68 9.29
CA SER A 248 -18.91 10.87 8.79
C SER A 248 -18.99 10.71 7.27
N HIS A 249 -20.05 10.07 6.80
CA HIS A 249 -20.36 9.99 5.37
C HIS A 249 -20.78 11.35 4.82
N GLU A 250 -20.33 11.67 3.62
CA GLU A 250 -20.91 12.79 2.86
C GLU A 250 -22.28 12.36 2.29
N PRO A 251 -23.18 13.32 1.95
CA PRO A 251 -24.59 13.00 1.66
C PRO A 251 -24.79 11.88 0.64
N ARG A 252 -24.05 11.87 -0.47
CA ARG A 252 -24.20 10.84 -1.51
C ARG A 252 -23.80 9.44 -1.02
N ILE A 253 -22.82 9.36 -0.13
CA ILE A 253 -22.41 8.07 0.48
C ILE A 253 -23.44 7.65 1.54
N GLN A 254 -23.98 8.60 2.30
CA GLN A 254 -25.05 8.31 3.27
C GLN A 254 -26.32 7.77 2.58
N ASP A 255 -26.68 8.33 1.42
CA ASP A 255 -27.79 7.83 0.62
C ASP A 255 -27.55 6.39 0.18
N LEU A 256 -26.35 6.08 -0.31
CA LEU A 256 -25.97 4.72 -0.71
C LEU A 256 -25.99 3.73 0.46
N VAL A 257 -25.52 4.14 1.65
CA VAL A 257 -25.61 3.32 2.86
C VAL A 257 -27.04 2.94 3.14
N GLY A 258 -27.98 3.91 3.13
CA GLY A 258 -29.40 3.64 3.30
C GLY A 258 -30.00 2.75 2.20
N ASP A 259 -29.51 2.86 0.96
CA ASP A 259 -29.95 1.99 -0.14
C ASP A 259 -29.50 0.55 0.09
N LEU A 260 -28.25 0.33 0.50
CA LEU A 260 -27.71 -1.00 0.80
C LEU A 260 -28.39 -1.64 2.02
N GLU A 261 -28.68 -0.85 3.06
CA GLU A 261 -29.43 -1.31 4.23
C GLU A 261 -30.86 -1.77 3.87
N ARG A 262 -31.52 -1.08 2.92
CA ARG A 262 -32.84 -1.49 2.39
C ARG A 262 -32.79 -2.82 1.64
N LEU A 263 -31.63 -3.19 1.07
CA LEU A 263 -31.38 -4.50 0.50
C LEU A 263 -31.04 -5.57 1.57
N GLY A 264 -31.04 -5.23 2.85
CA GLY A 264 -30.71 -6.12 3.95
C GLY A 264 -29.21 -6.34 4.19
N LEU A 265 -28.36 -5.49 3.61
CA LEU A 265 -26.92 -5.51 3.79
C LEU A 265 -26.50 -4.66 5.00
N ARG A 266 -25.27 -4.85 5.45
CA ARG A 266 -24.72 -4.18 6.64
C ARG A 266 -23.46 -3.38 6.28
N PRO A 267 -23.61 -2.27 5.51
CA PRO A 267 -22.48 -1.37 5.29
C PRO A 267 -22.02 -0.78 6.63
N PHE A 268 -20.71 -0.64 6.77
CA PHE A 268 -20.11 -0.15 8.02
C PHE A 268 -19.13 0.99 7.76
N PRO A 269 -18.91 1.89 8.75
CA PRO A 269 -17.88 2.92 8.67
C PRO A 269 -16.50 2.29 8.54
N LEU A 270 -15.81 2.54 7.43
CA LEU A 270 -14.48 1.99 7.16
C LEU A 270 -13.46 2.50 8.18
N PRO A 271 -12.74 1.62 8.90
CA PRO A 271 -11.69 2.04 9.81
C PRO A 271 -10.52 2.70 9.06
N VAL A 272 -10.24 3.99 9.36
CA VAL A 272 -9.19 4.75 8.68
C VAL A 272 -8.28 5.49 9.65
N GLY A 273 -6.97 5.40 9.43
CA GLY A 273 -5.93 6.06 10.22
C GLY A 273 -5.63 7.47 9.71
N ILE A 274 -6.28 8.49 10.27
CA ILE A 274 -6.10 9.89 9.90
C ILE A 274 -6.25 10.81 11.11
N MET A 275 -5.57 11.95 11.11
CA MET A 275 -5.64 12.95 12.18
C MET A 275 -6.78 13.93 11.93
N LEU A 276 -8.03 13.44 11.99
CA LEU A 276 -9.25 14.18 11.73
C LEU A 276 -9.94 14.58 13.06
N ASP A 277 -10.35 15.82 13.16
CA ASP A 277 -11.25 16.30 14.22
C ASP A 277 -12.46 17.00 13.59
N GLU A 278 -13.53 16.24 13.36
CA GLU A 278 -14.77 16.78 12.75
C GLU A 278 -15.53 17.74 13.68
N ARG A 279 -15.32 17.62 15.01
CA ARG A 279 -15.92 18.52 16.01
C ARG A 279 -15.23 19.88 16.02
N ASN A 280 -13.96 19.91 15.65
CA ASN A 280 -13.17 21.15 15.59
C ASN A 280 -12.33 21.22 14.29
N PRO A 281 -12.98 21.51 13.14
CA PRO A 281 -12.31 21.53 11.83
C PRO A 281 -11.09 22.49 11.77
N ARG A 282 -11.09 23.56 12.61
CA ARG A 282 -9.97 24.51 12.68
C ARG A 282 -8.71 23.92 13.30
N ARG A 283 -8.83 22.87 14.14
CA ARG A 283 -7.71 22.16 14.76
C ARG A 283 -7.39 20.85 14.07
N SER A 284 -8.27 20.38 13.21
CA SER A 284 -8.05 19.16 12.44
C SER A 284 -6.85 19.32 11.50
N ARG A 285 -5.94 18.34 11.51
CA ARG A 285 -4.88 18.25 10.50
C ARG A 285 -5.44 17.75 9.17
N CYS A 286 -6.29 16.71 9.21
CA CYS A 286 -6.93 16.18 8.03
C CYS A 286 -8.02 17.14 7.55
N ILE A 287 -7.98 17.47 6.27
CA ILE A 287 -8.94 18.37 5.62
C ILE A 287 -9.94 17.63 4.73
N ARG A 288 -9.95 16.28 4.78
CA ARG A 288 -10.83 15.43 3.97
C ARG A 288 -10.69 15.72 2.47
N CYS A 289 -9.44 15.71 1.96
CA CYS A 289 -9.16 15.93 0.54
C CYS A 289 -9.48 14.70 -0.31
N SER A 290 -9.63 14.90 -1.63
CA SER A 290 -9.86 13.82 -2.61
C SER A 290 -8.62 12.98 -2.92
N THR A 291 -7.41 13.44 -2.54
CA THR A 291 -6.13 12.84 -2.89
C THR A 291 -5.53 12.07 -1.69
N CYS A 292 -6.26 11.10 -1.14
CA CYS A 292 -5.79 10.33 0.01
C CYS A 292 -5.18 8.97 -0.37
N ASP A 293 -5.84 8.21 -1.26
CA ASP A 293 -5.34 6.90 -1.73
C ASP A 293 -4.38 7.07 -2.90
N GLY A 294 -3.18 6.53 -2.78
CA GLY A 294 -2.14 6.63 -3.80
C GLY A 294 -1.33 7.92 -3.79
N TYR A 295 -1.60 8.83 -2.86
CA TYR A 295 -0.93 10.14 -2.80
C TYR A 295 -0.21 10.35 -1.47
N PRO A 296 0.97 11.00 -1.45
CA PRO A 296 1.58 11.43 -0.19
C PRO A 296 0.75 12.59 0.41
N CYS A 297 0.57 12.59 1.72
CA CYS A 297 -0.27 13.57 2.38
C CYS A 297 0.48 14.91 2.55
N LEU A 298 0.07 15.95 1.84
CA LEU A 298 0.71 17.28 1.88
C LEU A 298 0.66 17.92 3.27
N VAL A 299 -0.37 17.62 4.06
CA VAL A 299 -0.56 18.20 5.40
C VAL A 299 -0.11 17.25 6.54
N ASN A 300 0.52 16.12 6.20
CA ASN A 300 0.98 15.10 7.17
C ASN A 300 -0.13 14.68 8.16
N ALA A 301 -1.35 14.53 7.67
CA ALA A 301 -2.51 14.13 8.46
C ALA A 301 -2.91 12.67 8.26
N LYS A 302 -2.32 11.98 7.26
CA LYS A 302 -2.43 10.54 7.13
C LYS A 302 -1.54 9.91 8.20
N ALA A 303 -2.04 8.92 8.92
CA ALA A 303 -1.30 8.20 9.94
C ALA A 303 -0.35 7.19 9.27
N ASP A 304 0.66 7.68 8.56
CA ASP A 304 1.71 6.87 7.96
C ASP A 304 2.88 6.61 8.92
N ALA A 305 3.70 5.61 8.63
CA ALA A 305 4.78 5.16 9.50
C ALA A 305 5.84 6.25 9.76
N GLN A 306 6.10 7.15 8.80
CA GLN A 306 6.99 8.28 9.03
C GLN A 306 6.43 9.19 10.13
N VAL A 307 5.20 9.69 9.93
CA VAL A 307 4.59 10.72 10.79
C VAL A 307 4.29 10.19 12.19
N ILE A 308 3.85 8.93 12.28
CA ILE A 308 3.39 8.33 13.53
C ILE A 308 4.52 7.68 14.32
N CYS A 309 5.53 7.15 13.64
CA CYS A 309 6.52 6.28 14.28
C CYS A 309 7.96 6.76 14.07
N VAL A 310 8.40 7.00 12.83
CA VAL A 310 9.80 7.31 12.55
C VAL A 310 10.18 8.68 13.10
N ASP A 311 9.39 9.72 12.79
CA ASP A 311 9.66 11.07 13.28
C ASP A 311 9.68 11.13 14.81
N PRO A 312 8.69 10.56 15.57
CA PRO A 312 8.77 10.46 17.02
C PRO A 312 9.94 9.61 17.56
N ALA A 313 10.30 8.51 16.87
CA ALA A 313 11.46 7.71 17.29
C ALA A 313 12.77 8.50 17.20
N LEU A 314 12.90 9.37 16.21
CA LEU A 314 14.08 10.24 16.01
C LEU A 314 14.18 11.38 17.06
N GLU A 315 13.15 11.65 17.83
CA GLU A 315 13.23 12.57 18.99
C GLU A 315 14.07 11.97 20.12
N HIS A 316 14.30 10.66 20.13
CA HIS A 316 15.16 9.97 21.07
C HIS A 316 16.63 10.03 20.61
N PRO A 317 17.57 10.48 21.47
CA PRO A 317 18.98 10.69 21.08
C PRO A 317 19.74 9.40 20.74
N ASN A 318 19.20 8.25 21.11
CA ASN A 318 19.76 6.93 20.84
C ASN A 318 19.32 6.33 19.46
N VAL A 319 18.44 7.02 18.72
CA VAL A 319 17.95 6.58 17.41
C VAL A 319 18.56 7.44 16.31
N SER A 320 19.09 6.80 15.29
CA SER A 320 19.66 7.44 14.11
C SER A 320 19.02 6.89 12.83
N LEU A 321 18.85 7.74 11.83
CA LEU A 321 18.35 7.37 10.51
C LEU A 321 19.38 7.75 9.43
N LEU A 322 19.72 6.81 8.57
CA LEU A 322 20.45 7.07 7.33
C LEU A 322 19.51 6.86 6.14
N THR A 323 19.35 7.88 5.32
CA THR A 323 18.60 7.84 4.06
C THR A 323 19.56 7.68 2.88
N GLY A 324 19.02 7.23 1.71
CA GLY A 324 19.86 6.85 0.58
C GLY A 324 20.77 5.66 0.90
N ALA A 325 20.43 4.86 1.90
CA ALA A 325 21.22 3.78 2.46
C ALA A 325 20.66 2.42 1.96
N TYR A 326 21.17 1.95 0.84
CA TYR A 326 20.78 0.67 0.27
C TYR A 326 21.59 -0.47 0.90
N VAL A 327 20.93 -1.35 1.64
CA VAL A 327 21.55 -2.56 2.18
C VAL A 327 21.65 -3.59 1.06
N SER A 328 22.86 -3.84 0.60
CA SER A 328 23.13 -4.75 -0.52
C SER A 328 23.23 -6.21 -0.10
N ARG A 329 23.81 -6.49 1.08
CA ARG A 329 23.96 -7.84 1.64
C ARG A 329 24.21 -7.84 3.15
N LEU A 330 23.99 -9.00 3.76
CA LEU A 330 24.31 -9.33 5.15
C LEU A 330 25.43 -10.37 5.18
N GLU A 331 26.40 -10.21 6.08
CA GLU A 331 27.52 -11.15 6.25
C GLU A 331 27.41 -11.81 7.63
N THR A 332 27.66 -13.13 7.67
CA THR A 332 27.55 -13.91 8.91
C THR A 332 28.91 -14.20 9.55
N SER A 333 28.86 -14.59 10.83
CA SER A 333 29.98 -15.20 11.54
C SER A 333 30.45 -16.48 10.83
N PRO A 334 31.65 -16.97 11.11
CA PRO A 334 32.15 -18.24 10.55
C PRO A 334 31.28 -19.46 10.86
N SER A 335 30.51 -19.41 11.97
CA SER A 335 29.53 -20.45 12.31
C SER A 335 28.29 -20.40 11.39
N GLY A 336 28.00 -19.26 10.75
CA GLY A 336 26.79 -18.99 9.98
C GLY A 336 25.56 -18.66 10.82
N ARG A 337 25.70 -18.59 12.15
CA ARG A 337 24.55 -18.44 13.07
C ARG A 337 24.19 -17.00 13.42
N GLU A 338 25.06 -16.04 13.13
CA GLU A 338 24.86 -14.64 13.48
C GLU A 338 25.21 -13.72 12.31
N VAL A 339 24.40 -12.73 12.06
CA VAL A 339 24.74 -11.61 11.17
C VAL A 339 25.73 -10.71 11.92
N THR A 340 26.90 -10.53 11.35
CA THR A 340 28.00 -9.74 11.94
C THR A 340 28.25 -8.42 11.22
N LYS A 341 27.87 -8.32 9.91
CA LYS A 341 28.05 -7.11 9.13
C LYS A 341 26.84 -6.84 8.25
N VAL A 342 26.47 -5.57 8.16
CA VAL A 342 25.47 -5.02 7.26
C VAL A 342 26.19 -4.14 6.25
N HIS A 343 26.19 -4.54 4.98
CA HIS A 343 26.83 -3.81 3.89
C HIS A 343 25.84 -2.84 3.27
N VAL A 344 26.21 -1.57 3.23
CA VAL A 344 25.35 -0.45 2.84
C VAL A 344 26.02 0.33 1.71
N GLU A 345 25.34 0.50 0.61
CA GLU A 345 25.75 1.40 -0.47
C GLU A 345 25.07 2.75 -0.25
N ARG A 346 25.87 3.81 -0.07
CA ARG A 346 25.37 5.16 0.16
C ARG A 346 26.31 6.19 -0.49
N GLN A 347 25.74 7.11 -1.28
CA GLN A 347 26.49 8.17 -1.97
C GLN A 347 27.67 7.66 -2.82
N GLY A 348 27.54 6.46 -3.38
CA GLY A 348 28.56 5.83 -4.22
C GLY A 348 29.71 5.16 -3.45
N ALA A 349 29.63 5.06 -2.11
CA ALA A 349 30.58 4.36 -1.25
C ALA A 349 29.92 3.19 -0.55
N GLU A 350 30.70 2.15 -0.24
CA GLU A 350 30.29 1.06 0.64
C GLU A 350 30.63 1.43 2.09
N GLU A 351 29.60 1.36 2.96
CA GLU A 351 29.70 1.53 4.40
C GLU A 351 29.38 0.18 5.07
N ILE A 352 30.06 -0.15 6.18
CA ILE A 352 29.83 -1.41 6.90
C ILE A 352 29.43 -1.09 8.34
N TYR A 353 28.31 -1.67 8.77
CA TYR A 353 27.79 -1.55 10.13
C TYR A 353 27.67 -2.93 10.78
N SER A 354 27.67 -2.96 12.11
CA SER A 354 27.43 -4.18 12.90
C SER A 354 26.40 -3.91 14.01
N ALA A 355 25.69 -4.95 14.42
CA ALA A 355 24.74 -4.85 15.53
C ALA A 355 24.57 -6.20 16.25
N ASP A 356 24.12 -6.12 17.53
CA ASP A 356 23.71 -7.30 18.28
C ASP A 356 22.44 -7.93 17.67
N LEU A 357 21.50 -7.10 17.20
CA LEU A 357 20.29 -7.53 16.53
C LEU A 357 20.14 -6.83 15.17
N VAL A 358 19.80 -7.59 14.15
CA VAL A 358 19.47 -7.08 12.81
C VAL A 358 18.02 -7.41 12.47
N VAL A 359 17.26 -6.40 12.09
CA VAL A 359 15.84 -6.53 11.73
C VAL A 359 15.62 -6.11 10.29
N VAL A 360 15.12 -7.02 9.47
CA VAL A 360 14.74 -6.77 8.07
C VAL A 360 13.28 -6.37 8.00
N ALA A 361 13.00 -5.22 7.38
CA ALA A 361 11.67 -4.63 7.23
C ALA A 361 11.50 -3.90 5.88
N CYS A 362 12.07 -4.51 4.81
CA CYS A 362 12.16 -3.90 3.48
C CYS A 362 10.88 -4.09 2.63
N GLY A 363 9.86 -4.77 3.17
CA GLY A 363 8.68 -5.25 2.44
C GLY A 363 8.92 -6.63 1.81
N ALA A 364 7.84 -7.40 1.62
CA ALA A 364 7.90 -8.83 1.35
C ALA A 364 8.88 -9.24 0.23
N ILE A 365 8.90 -8.50 -0.87
CA ILE A 365 9.76 -8.83 -2.01
C ILE A 365 11.22 -8.46 -1.74
N ASN A 366 11.48 -7.22 -1.28
CA ASN A 366 12.84 -6.76 -1.04
C ASN A 366 13.52 -7.48 0.13
N SER A 367 12.77 -7.87 1.17
CA SER A 367 13.29 -8.65 2.30
C SER A 367 13.76 -10.04 1.84
N ALA A 368 12.96 -10.73 1.03
CA ALA A 368 13.36 -11.98 0.43
C ALA A 368 14.59 -11.82 -0.50
N ALA A 369 14.59 -10.78 -1.35
CA ALA A 369 15.70 -10.50 -2.25
C ALA A 369 16.99 -10.19 -1.50
N LEU A 370 16.94 -9.46 -0.37
CA LEU A 370 18.10 -9.19 0.48
C LEU A 370 18.70 -10.50 1.04
N LEU A 371 17.83 -11.39 1.56
CA LEU A 371 18.30 -12.67 2.08
C LEU A 371 18.89 -13.57 0.98
N LEU A 372 18.27 -13.60 -0.20
CA LEU A 372 18.79 -14.34 -1.35
C LEU A 372 20.15 -13.80 -1.84
N ARG A 373 20.38 -12.47 -1.82
CA ARG A 373 21.67 -11.84 -2.17
C ARG A 373 22.76 -12.12 -1.13
N SER A 374 22.37 -12.42 0.11
CA SER A 374 23.27 -12.62 1.25
C SER A 374 23.80 -14.06 1.35
N PHE A 375 24.01 -14.73 0.22
CA PHE A 375 24.56 -16.08 0.19
C PHE A 375 26.05 -16.11 0.58
N ASN A 376 26.48 -17.23 1.18
CA ASN A 376 27.87 -17.48 1.55
C ASN A 376 28.12 -19.00 1.67
N GLY A 377 29.31 -19.40 2.08
CA GLY A 377 29.70 -20.83 2.19
C GLY A 377 28.83 -21.64 3.18
N ARG A 378 28.20 -21.00 4.19
CA ARG A 378 27.26 -21.65 5.13
C ARG A 378 25.82 -21.60 4.65
N HIS A 379 25.49 -20.59 3.87
CA HIS A 379 24.16 -20.34 3.30
C HIS A 379 24.25 -20.22 1.77
N PRO A 380 24.54 -21.31 1.04
CA PRO A 380 24.84 -21.27 -0.39
C PRO A 380 23.62 -20.86 -1.26
N HIS A 381 22.41 -20.99 -0.74
CA HIS A 381 21.15 -20.67 -1.44
C HIS A 381 20.48 -19.38 -0.93
N GLY A 382 21.21 -18.55 -0.20
CA GLY A 382 20.70 -17.35 0.47
C GLY A 382 20.62 -17.52 1.98
N LEU A 383 20.67 -16.41 2.69
CA LEU A 383 20.61 -16.37 4.15
C LEU A 383 19.25 -16.84 4.66
N ALA A 384 19.21 -17.57 5.77
CA ALA A 384 18.00 -18.16 6.36
C ALA A 384 17.22 -19.10 5.40
N ASN A 385 17.87 -19.65 4.37
CA ASN A 385 17.24 -20.45 3.32
C ASN A 385 17.61 -21.94 3.37
N GLY A 386 17.85 -22.47 4.55
CA GLY A 386 18.09 -23.90 4.76
C GLY A 386 16.91 -24.79 4.35
N SER A 387 15.69 -24.25 4.42
CA SER A 387 14.43 -24.92 4.02
C SER A 387 14.06 -24.73 2.54
N ASP A 388 14.77 -23.92 1.76
CA ASP A 388 14.39 -23.46 0.40
C ASP A 388 13.03 -22.72 0.36
N LEU A 389 12.66 -22.02 1.44
CA LEU A 389 11.40 -21.30 1.55
C LEU A 389 11.52 -19.78 1.39
N VAL A 390 12.75 -19.24 1.44
CA VAL A 390 12.97 -17.80 1.22
C VAL A 390 12.51 -17.41 -0.19
N GLY A 391 11.60 -16.45 -0.25
CA GLY A 391 10.99 -15.95 -1.47
C GLY A 391 9.79 -16.74 -1.97
N ARG A 392 9.51 -17.95 -1.48
CA ARG A 392 8.36 -18.76 -1.89
C ARG A 392 7.06 -18.30 -1.21
N ASN A 393 5.93 -18.78 -1.74
CA ASN A 393 4.58 -18.47 -1.25
C ASN A 393 4.27 -16.96 -1.28
N TYR A 394 4.82 -16.26 -2.25
CA TYR A 394 4.43 -14.89 -2.49
C TYR A 394 2.93 -14.81 -2.74
N MET A 395 2.27 -13.95 -2.00
CA MET A 395 0.85 -13.65 -2.14
C MET A 395 0.67 -12.14 -2.32
N CYS A 396 -0.35 -11.79 -3.06
CA CYS A 396 -0.90 -10.44 -3.08
C CYS A 396 -2.41 -10.57 -3.17
N HIS A 397 -3.15 -9.59 -2.69
CA HIS A 397 -4.60 -9.68 -2.81
C HIS A 397 -5.04 -9.68 -4.27
N LEU A 398 -6.10 -10.43 -4.57
CA LEU A 398 -6.84 -10.26 -5.79
C LEU A 398 -7.63 -8.96 -5.68
N ASN A 399 -7.13 -7.91 -6.29
CA ASN A 399 -7.71 -6.58 -6.20
C ASN A 399 -8.39 -6.19 -7.51
N SER A 400 -9.56 -5.58 -7.41
CA SER A 400 -10.24 -4.93 -8.52
C SER A 400 -10.79 -3.58 -8.11
N MET A 401 -10.78 -2.66 -9.04
CA MET A 401 -11.50 -1.39 -8.93
C MET A 401 -12.78 -1.49 -9.76
N MET A 402 -13.91 -1.10 -9.17
CA MET A 402 -15.20 -1.01 -9.85
C MET A 402 -15.74 0.41 -9.74
N LEU A 403 -15.99 1.03 -10.88
CA LEU A 403 -16.68 2.31 -10.94
C LEU A 403 -18.16 2.07 -11.23
N ALA A 404 -19.01 2.45 -10.29
CA ALA A 404 -20.45 2.46 -10.48
C ALA A 404 -20.88 3.87 -10.89
N ILE A 405 -21.36 4.02 -12.12
CA ILE A 405 -21.79 5.30 -12.63
C ILE A 405 -23.29 5.42 -12.45
N SER A 406 -23.71 6.41 -11.69
CA SER A 406 -25.14 6.72 -11.47
C SER A 406 -25.59 7.89 -12.33
N ARG A 407 -26.92 8.05 -12.48
CA ARG A 407 -27.49 9.22 -13.15
C ARG A 407 -27.30 10.51 -12.33
N CYS A 408 -27.15 10.38 -11.01
CA CYS A 408 -26.91 11.49 -10.10
C CYS A 408 -25.42 11.77 -9.99
N PRO A 409 -24.98 13.03 -10.04
CA PRO A 409 -23.61 13.40 -9.75
C PRO A 409 -23.20 12.94 -8.35
N ASN A 410 -21.92 12.56 -8.22
CA ASN A 410 -21.29 12.27 -6.93
C ASN A 410 -20.35 13.41 -6.53
N PRO A 411 -20.82 14.43 -5.81
CA PRO A 411 -19.99 15.55 -5.39
C PRO A 411 -19.10 15.24 -4.19
N THR A 412 -19.11 14.00 -3.69
CA THR A 412 -18.29 13.56 -2.55
C THR A 412 -16.83 13.82 -2.79
N ILE A 413 -16.15 14.42 -1.82
CA ILE A 413 -14.72 14.70 -1.87
C ILE A 413 -13.94 13.55 -1.21
N PHE A 414 -14.33 13.17 0.02
CA PHE A 414 -13.67 12.11 0.79
C PHE A 414 -14.60 10.90 0.90
N GLN A 415 -14.67 10.10 -0.14
CA GLN A 415 -15.65 9.02 -0.20
C GLN A 415 -15.27 7.72 0.50
N LYS A 416 -14.02 7.48 0.89
CA LYS A 416 -13.57 6.23 1.50
C LYS A 416 -13.98 6.09 2.98
N THR A 417 -15.26 6.15 3.23
CA THR A 417 -15.84 6.10 4.57
C THR A 417 -16.69 4.87 4.82
N MET A 418 -16.92 4.02 3.80
CA MET A 418 -17.78 2.84 3.90
C MET A 418 -17.04 1.57 3.48
N GLY A 419 -17.31 0.48 4.20
CA GLY A 419 -16.96 -0.90 3.86
C GLY A 419 -18.20 -1.80 3.84
N LEU A 420 -18.07 -2.99 3.22
CA LEU A 420 -19.11 -4.01 3.14
C LEU A 420 -18.46 -5.39 3.21
N ASN A 421 -18.84 -6.19 4.22
CA ASN A 421 -18.26 -7.51 4.50
C ASN A 421 -19.30 -8.63 4.56
N ASP A 422 -20.53 -8.40 4.09
CA ASP A 422 -21.58 -9.41 4.06
C ASP A 422 -21.19 -10.68 3.26
N PHE A 423 -20.20 -10.55 2.37
CA PHE A 423 -19.67 -11.63 1.52
C PHE A 423 -18.22 -12.00 1.84
N TYR A 424 -17.71 -11.55 3.00
CA TYR A 424 -16.34 -11.85 3.41
C TYR A 424 -16.10 -13.36 3.52
N PHE A 425 -17.00 -14.06 4.20
CA PHE A 425 -17.04 -15.50 4.29
C PHE A 425 -18.11 -16.10 3.37
N ALA A 426 -18.65 -17.27 3.71
CA ALA A 426 -19.75 -17.91 3.00
C ALA A 426 -21.04 -17.09 3.08
N CYS A 427 -21.90 -17.23 2.09
CA CYS A 427 -23.26 -16.68 2.08
C CYS A 427 -24.26 -17.76 1.63
N ALA A 428 -25.56 -17.46 1.64
CA ALA A 428 -26.60 -18.42 1.29
C ALA A 428 -26.44 -19.05 -0.10
N GLU A 429 -25.78 -18.37 -1.02
CA GLU A 429 -25.63 -18.79 -2.42
C GLU A 429 -24.24 -19.36 -2.73
N TRP A 430 -23.31 -19.32 -1.74
CA TRP A 430 -21.92 -19.72 -1.96
C TRP A 430 -21.22 -20.09 -0.65
N ASP A 431 -20.69 -21.30 -0.57
CA ASP A 431 -20.13 -21.90 0.64
C ASP A 431 -18.70 -21.47 0.99
N TYR A 432 -18.08 -20.61 0.19
CA TYR A 432 -16.68 -20.21 0.33
C TYR A 432 -16.54 -18.70 0.52
N PRO A 433 -15.40 -18.21 1.06
CA PRO A 433 -15.11 -16.78 1.13
C PRO A 433 -15.10 -16.11 -0.25
N MET A 434 -15.62 -14.89 -0.32
CA MET A 434 -15.49 -14.04 -1.50
C MET A 434 -14.54 -12.86 -1.26
N GLY A 435 -14.69 -12.14 -0.13
CA GLY A 435 -13.79 -11.05 0.23
C GLY A 435 -14.46 -9.78 0.72
N HIS A 436 -13.70 -8.71 0.71
CA HIS A 436 -14.00 -7.37 1.23
C HIS A 436 -14.31 -6.38 0.10
N VAL A 437 -15.27 -5.50 0.35
CA VAL A 437 -15.58 -4.35 -0.50
C VAL A 437 -15.43 -3.08 0.33
N SER A 438 -14.77 -2.07 -0.21
CA SER A 438 -14.71 -0.73 0.40
C SER A 438 -14.69 0.35 -0.67
N PHE A 439 -14.86 1.59 -0.25
CA PHE A 439 -14.54 2.71 -1.12
C PHE A 439 -13.05 3.02 -1.13
N VAL A 440 -12.57 3.51 -2.26
CA VAL A 440 -11.28 4.21 -2.40
C VAL A 440 -11.49 5.71 -2.49
N GLY A 441 -10.40 6.47 -2.61
CA GLY A 441 -10.44 7.89 -2.93
C GLY A 441 -11.16 8.14 -4.25
N LYS A 442 -11.78 9.32 -4.37
CA LYS A 442 -12.51 9.75 -5.57
C LYS A 442 -11.58 9.78 -6.78
N THR A 443 -11.92 9.06 -7.83
CA THR A 443 -11.20 9.15 -9.11
C THR A 443 -11.48 10.47 -9.81
N ASP A 444 -10.47 10.96 -10.52
CA ASP A 444 -10.59 12.09 -11.44
C ASP A 444 -10.26 11.66 -12.89
N ARG A 445 -10.40 12.58 -13.82
CA ARG A 445 -10.14 12.29 -15.23
C ARG A 445 -8.69 11.85 -15.52
N ASN A 446 -7.68 12.30 -14.75
CA ASN A 446 -6.28 11.91 -14.99
C ASN A 446 -6.04 10.47 -14.54
N VAL A 447 -6.65 10.06 -13.41
CA VAL A 447 -6.66 8.67 -12.94
C VAL A 447 -7.34 7.77 -13.97
N LEU A 448 -8.52 8.17 -14.48
CA LEU A 448 -9.21 7.42 -15.53
C LEU A 448 -8.42 7.37 -16.83
N ALA A 449 -7.79 8.48 -17.23
CA ALA A 449 -7.00 8.57 -18.46
C ALA A 449 -5.75 7.68 -18.43
N ALA A 450 -5.20 7.39 -17.26
CA ALA A 450 -4.05 6.48 -17.13
C ALA A 450 -4.38 5.03 -17.56
N GLY A 451 -5.67 4.63 -17.44
CA GLY A 451 -6.15 3.30 -17.87
C GLY A 451 -7.02 3.30 -19.13
N ALA A 452 -7.34 4.48 -19.69
CA ALA A 452 -8.23 4.62 -20.81
C ALA A 452 -7.53 4.44 -22.16
N PRO A 453 -8.19 3.85 -23.19
CA PRO A 453 -7.71 3.93 -24.56
C PRO A 453 -7.49 5.38 -24.99
N ARG A 454 -6.40 5.63 -25.73
CA ARG A 454 -5.99 6.99 -26.14
C ARG A 454 -7.05 7.79 -26.91
N LEU A 455 -8.06 7.10 -27.45
CA LEU A 455 -9.14 7.70 -28.26
C LEU A 455 -10.35 8.16 -27.42
N VAL A 456 -10.39 7.91 -26.12
CA VAL A 456 -11.52 8.35 -25.28
C VAL A 456 -11.43 9.86 -25.03
N PRO A 457 -12.46 10.65 -25.39
CA PRO A 457 -12.43 12.09 -25.19
C PRO A 457 -12.36 12.46 -23.70
N GLY A 458 -11.55 13.47 -23.37
CA GLY A 458 -11.34 13.90 -21.98
C GLY A 458 -12.61 14.34 -21.25
N PHE A 459 -13.59 14.95 -21.95
CA PHE A 459 -14.87 15.33 -21.37
C PHE A 459 -15.72 14.12 -20.96
N THR A 460 -15.59 13.00 -21.66
CA THR A 460 -16.26 11.75 -21.27
C THR A 460 -15.69 11.22 -19.97
N LEU A 461 -14.36 11.24 -19.81
CA LEU A 461 -13.69 10.83 -18.58
C LEU A 461 -14.05 11.74 -17.40
N GLU A 462 -14.19 13.05 -17.63
CA GLU A 462 -14.63 14.02 -16.64
C GLU A 462 -16.05 13.69 -16.15
N LEU A 463 -17.00 13.55 -17.08
CA LEU A 463 -18.39 13.20 -16.76
C LEU A 463 -18.49 11.86 -16.01
N MET A 464 -17.65 10.89 -16.40
CA MET A 464 -17.57 9.61 -15.70
C MET A 464 -17.09 9.78 -14.28
N ALA A 465 -16.01 10.54 -14.06
CA ALA A 465 -15.49 10.81 -12.75
C ALA A 465 -16.49 11.57 -11.85
N GLU A 466 -17.22 12.54 -12.42
CA GLU A 466 -18.26 13.29 -11.70
C GLU A 466 -19.42 12.44 -11.21
N HIS A 467 -19.73 11.34 -11.89
CA HIS A 467 -20.86 10.47 -11.61
C HIS A 467 -20.49 9.14 -10.94
N SER A 468 -19.19 8.83 -10.78
CA SER A 468 -18.75 7.55 -10.26
C SER A 468 -18.82 7.43 -8.75
N LEU A 469 -19.14 6.23 -8.29
CA LEU A 469 -18.88 5.69 -6.97
C LEU A 469 -17.76 4.67 -7.13
N ASP A 470 -16.64 4.86 -6.45
CA ASP A 470 -15.39 4.14 -6.74
C ASP A 470 -15.14 3.07 -5.68
N PHE A 471 -15.41 1.81 -6.03
CA PHE A 471 -15.28 0.67 -5.14
C PHE A 471 -13.94 -0.04 -5.34
N TRP A 472 -13.40 -0.54 -4.24
CA TRP A 472 -12.26 -1.43 -4.19
C TRP A 472 -12.70 -2.79 -3.66
N LEU A 473 -12.44 -3.83 -4.43
CA LEU A 473 -12.75 -5.21 -4.07
C LEU A 473 -11.45 -5.94 -3.81
N THR A 474 -11.41 -6.66 -2.69
CA THR A 474 -10.25 -7.44 -2.28
C THR A 474 -10.68 -8.86 -1.94
N SER A 475 -10.01 -9.85 -2.50
CA SER A 475 -10.17 -11.25 -2.14
C SER A 475 -8.82 -11.86 -1.78
N GLU A 476 -8.86 -12.91 -0.98
CA GLU A 476 -7.64 -13.61 -0.58
C GLU A 476 -6.99 -14.31 -1.77
N ASP A 477 -5.69 -14.15 -1.88
CA ASP A 477 -4.79 -14.92 -2.72
C ASP A 477 -4.15 -16.03 -1.87
N LEU A 478 -4.09 -17.25 -2.37
CA LEU A 478 -3.63 -18.40 -1.59
C LEU A 478 -2.12 -18.63 -1.77
N PRO A 479 -1.43 -19.13 -0.75
CA PRO A 479 0.00 -19.43 -0.87
C PRO A 479 0.24 -20.55 -1.87
N ASP A 480 1.17 -20.31 -2.80
CA ASP A 480 1.68 -21.29 -3.76
C ASP A 480 3.22 -21.23 -3.76
N PRO A 481 3.94 -22.33 -3.51
CA PRO A 481 5.40 -22.33 -3.54
C PRO A 481 6.02 -21.92 -4.89
N GLN A 482 5.28 -21.98 -6.00
CA GLN A 482 5.71 -21.53 -7.32
C GLN A 482 5.56 -20.01 -7.50
N ASN A 483 4.69 -19.37 -6.74
CA ASN A 483 4.65 -17.92 -6.62
C ASN A 483 5.82 -17.49 -5.74
N ARG A 484 6.86 -16.90 -6.37
CA ARG A 484 8.12 -16.71 -5.67
C ARG A 484 8.96 -15.55 -6.18
N VAL A 485 9.71 -14.99 -5.25
CA VAL A 485 10.81 -14.06 -5.52
C VAL A 485 12.07 -14.87 -5.77
N THR A 486 12.77 -14.56 -6.84
CA THR A 486 14.11 -15.07 -7.17
C THR A 486 15.00 -13.91 -7.62
N LEU A 487 16.26 -14.20 -7.92
CA LEU A 487 17.18 -13.23 -8.51
C LEU A 487 17.60 -13.71 -9.90
N THR A 488 17.69 -12.79 -10.84
CA THR A 488 18.32 -13.05 -12.13
C THR A 488 19.83 -13.27 -11.95
N ARG A 489 20.52 -13.74 -12.99
CA ARG A 489 21.99 -13.87 -12.95
C ARG A 489 22.72 -12.55 -12.68
N GLN A 490 22.10 -11.42 -13.01
CA GLN A 490 22.60 -10.07 -12.77
C GLN A 490 22.24 -9.54 -11.37
N GLY A 491 21.50 -10.31 -10.56
CA GLY A 491 21.10 -9.93 -9.20
C GLY A 491 19.82 -9.06 -9.13
N SER A 492 19.15 -8.83 -10.27
CA SER A 492 17.84 -8.13 -10.30
C SER A 492 16.74 -9.03 -9.74
N ILE A 493 15.70 -8.43 -9.17
CA ILE A 493 14.54 -9.15 -8.65
C ILE A 493 13.74 -9.75 -9.80
N GLN A 494 13.42 -11.04 -9.69
CA GLN A 494 12.48 -11.72 -10.56
C GLN A 494 11.31 -12.24 -9.74
N LEU A 495 10.08 -11.94 -10.15
CA LEU A 495 8.85 -12.32 -9.46
C LEU A 495 8.02 -13.24 -10.35
N SER A 496 8.01 -14.52 -10.02
CA SER A 496 7.10 -15.49 -10.63
C SER A 496 5.78 -15.46 -9.87
N TYR A 497 4.68 -15.16 -10.57
CA TYR A 497 3.36 -15.07 -9.96
C TYR A 497 2.25 -15.52 -10.91
N THR A 498 1.43 -16.43 -10.41
CA THR A 498 0.18 -16.86 -11.05
C THR A 498 -0.95 -16.67 -10.05
N ALA A 499 -1.92 -15.82 -10.40
CA ALA A 499 -3.07 -15.60 -9.55
C ALA A 499 -3.90 -16.88 -9.41
N ASN A 500 -4.34 -17.15 -8.20
CA ASN A 500 -5.21 -18.28 -7.87
C ASN A 500 -6.50 -17.76 -7.21
N ASN A 501 -7.38 -18.66 -6.72
CA ASN A 501 -8.63 -18.33 -6.01
C ASN A 501 -9.56 -17.33 -6.73
N LEU A 502 -9.51 -17.28 -8.07
CA LEU A 502 -10.19 -16.29 -8.91
C LEU A 502 -11.72 -16.38 -8.87
N GLU A 503 -12.28 -17.57 -8.61
CA GLU A 503 -13.74 -17.79 -8.60
C GLU A 503 -14.43 -16.94 -7.52
N GLY A 504 -13.89 -16.93 -6.28
CA GLY A 504 -14.41 -16.11 -5.18
C GLY A 504 -14.42 -14.61 -5.55
N HIS A 505 -13.31 -14.14 -6.12
CA HIS A 505 -13.18 -12.75 -6.56
C HIS A 505 -14.17 -12.37 -7.68
N THR A 506 -14.32 -13.24 -8.66
CA THR A 506 -15.29 -13.04 -9.75
C THR A 506 -16.73 -13.01 -9.23
N ARG A 507 -17.05 -13.84 -8.25
CA ARG A 507 -18.37 -13.83 -7.59
C ARG A 507 -18.61 -12.55 -6.80
N LEU A 508 -17.61 -12.05 -6.06
CA LEU A 508 -17.68 -10.78 -5.35
C LEU A 508 -17.99 -9.62 -6.31
N GLN A 509 -17.31 -9.57 -7.46
CA GLN A 509 -17.58 -8.56 -8.50
C GLN A 509 -19.03 -8.64 -9.02
N ARG A 510 -19.51 -9.86 -9.36
CA ARG A 510 -20.88 -10.06 -9.85
C ARG A 510 -21.91 -9.68 -8.79
N LYS A 511 -21.64 -10.02 -7.51
CA LYS A 511 -22.55 -9.72 -6.40
C LYS A 511 -22.65 -8.21 -6.19
N LEU A 512 -21.54 -7.49 -6.14
CA LEU A 512 -21.56 -6.03 -6.02
C LEU A 512 -22.31 -5.39 -7.21
N LYS A 513 -22.03 -5.84 -8.44
CA LYS A 513 -22.72 -5.36 -9.63
C LYS A 513 -24.23 -5.58 -9.56
N SER A 514 -24.70 -6.76 -9.15
CA SER A 514 -26.14 -7.06 -8.96
C SER A 514 -26.80 -6.09 -7.97
N MET A 515 -26.18 -5.90 -6.81
CA MET A 515 -26.71 -4.99 -5.77
C MET A 515 -26.79 -3.54 -6.26
N LEU A 516 -25.73 -3.06 -6.93
CA LEU A 516 -25.73 -1.70 -7.47
C LEU A 516 -26.79 -1.49 -8.56
N THR A 517 -27.10 -2.54 -9.33
CA THR A 517 -28.18 -2.51 -10.31
C THR A 517 -29.55 -2.40 -9.64
N GLU A 518 -29.79 -3.08 -8.53
CA GLU A 518 -31.05 -3.05 -7.78
C GLU A 518 -31.34 -1.69 -7.15
N ILE A 519 -30.29 -0.93 -6.80
CA ILE A 519 -30.44 0.42 -6.24
C ILE A 519 -30.34 1.54 -7.29
N ASP A 520 -30.65 1.24 -8.55
CA ASP A 520 -30.65 2.18 -9.69
C ASP A 520 -29.29 2.86 -9.98
N CYS A 521 -28.22 2.32 -9.40
CA CYS A 521 -26.86 2.60 -9.85
C CYS A 521 -26.59 1.70 -11.06
N THR A 522 -27.25 2.02 -12.18
CA THR A 522 -27.11 1.20 -13.37
C THR A 522 -25.71 1.34 -13.96
N GLU A 523 -25.16 0.20 -14.31
CA GLU A 523 -24.07 0.04 -15.23
C GLU A 523 -24.46 0.71 -16.56
N HIS A 524 -24.28 2.01 -16.68
CA HIS A 524 -24.63 2.72 -17.89
C HIS A 524 -23.49 3.44 -18.55
N LEU A 525 -23.38 2.98 -19.73
CA LEU A 525 -23.20 3.78 -20.92
C LEU A 525 -21.77 4.04 -21.26
N LEU A 526 -21.40 3.33 -22.22
CA LEU A 526 -20.19 3.44 -23.03
C LEU A 526 -19.26 2.27 -22.78
N PRO A 527 -18.26 2.07 -23.65
CA PRO A 527 -17.32 0.96 -23.57
C PRO A 527 -16.50 0.93 -22.28
N MET A 528 -17.13 1.24 -21.16
CA MET A 528 -16.67 1.19 -19.78
C MET A 528 -16.58 -0.21 -19.21
N GLN A 529 -17.15 -1.20 -19.84
CA GLN A 529 -16.85 -2.60 -19.53
C GLN A 529 -15.34 -2.91 -19.58
N ALA A 530 -14.56 -2.06 -20.26
CA ALA A 530 -13.11 -2.14 -20.24
C ALA A 530 -12.48 -1.64 -18.91
N TYR A 531 -13.22 -0.85 -18.09
CA TYR A 531 -12.72 -0.28 -16.83
C TYR A 531 -13.39 -0.85 -15.60
N ILE A 532 -14.63 -1.32 -15.71
CA ILE A 532 -15.40 -1.88 -14.61
C ILE A 532 -14.90 -3.29 -14.31
N GLY A 533 -14.43 -3.51 -13.09
CA GLY A 533 -13.99 -4.83 -12.62
C GLY A 533 -12.66 -5.31 -13.17
N LYS A 534 -11.81 -4.43 -13.69
CA LYS A 534 -10.46 -4.80 -14.11
C LYS A 534 -9.62 -5.16 -12.88
N ARG A 535 -9.04 -6.38 -12.90
CA ARG A 535 -8.06 -6.79 -11.90
C ARG A 535 -6.82 -5.89 -12.00
N ILE A 536 -6.32 -5.44 -10.84
CA ILE A 536 -5.09 -4.68 -10.78
C ILE A 536 -3.93 -5.58 -11.25
N PRO A 537 -3.12 -5.16 -12.20
CA PRO A 537 -1.97 -5.94 -12.66
C PRO A 537 -0.92 -6.06 -11.55
N LEU A 538 -0.03 -7.04 -11.67
CA LEU A 538 1.04 -7.30 -10.70
C LEU A 538 1.85 -6.03 -10.37
N ALA A 539 2.12 -5.21 -11.37
CA ALA A 539 2.82 -3.92 -11.23
C ALA A 539 2.11 -2.93 -10.30
N GLY A 540 0.77 -2.97 -10.19
CA GLY A 540 -0.02 -2.06 -9.36
C GLY A 540 -0.34 -2.58 -7.95
N VAL A 541 0.06 -3.81 -7.59
CA VAL A 541 -0.31 -4.43 -6.31
C VAL A 541 0.69 -4.07 -5.22
N ALA A 542 0.21 -3.41 -4.16
CA ALA A 542 1.01 -3.03 -2.98
C ALA A 542 0.79 -3.94 -1.76
N HIS A 543 -0.18 -4.86 -1.79
CA HIS A 543 -0.50 -5.78 -0.68
C HIS A 543 0.32 -7.08 -0.78
N GLN A 544 1.64 -6.94 -0.80
CA GLN A 544 2.62 -8.01 -1.00
C GLN A 544 2.95 -8.69 0.33
N ASN A 545 2.92 -10.04 0.40
CA ASN A 545 3.17 -10.78 1.64
C ASN A 545 3.66 -12.23 1.39
N GLY A 546 3.97 -12.96 2.47
CA GLY A 546 4.15 -14.42 2.51
C GLY A 546 5.54 -14.98 2.19
N THR A 547 6.49 -14.16 1.74
CA THR A 547 7.79 -14.61 1.19
C THR A 547 8.79 -15.16 2.23
N LEU A 548 8.55 -14.93 3.52
CA LEU A 548 9.38 -15.37 4.65
C LEU A 548 8.48 -15.83 5.80
N ARG A 549 7.47 -16.64 5.50
CA ARG A 549 6.42 -16.98 6.45
C ARG A 549 6.95 -17.54 7.76
N PHE A 550 6.29 -17.16 8.87
CA PHE A 550 6.60 -17.65 10.20
C PHE A 550 5.86 -18.96 10.54
N GLY A 551 6.40 -19.71 11.49
CA GLY A 551 5.83 -20.99 11.91
C GLY A 551 6.67 -21.66 12.99
N ARG A 552 6.20 -22.80 13.48
CA ARG A 552 6.89 -23.55 14.54
C ARG A 552 7.94 -24.53 14.02
N ASP A 553 7.77 -25.00 12.79
CA ASP A 553 8.65 -26.02 12.18
C ASP A 553 9.59 -25.36 11.16
N PRO A 554 10.93 -25.41 11.37
CA PRO A 554 11.91 -24.86 10.45
C PRO A 554 11.91 -25.50 9.06
N LYS A 555 11.28 -26.65 8.88
CA LYS A 555 11.12 -27.29 7.57
C LYS A 555 10.01 -26.66 6.72
N THR A 556 9.04 -25.97 7.36
CA THR A 556 7.86 -25.42 6.72
C THR A 556 7.74 -23.91 6.87
N SER A 557 8.68 -23.28 7.59
CA SER A 557 8.73 -21.83 7.80
C SER A 557 10.17 -21.30 7.81
N VAL A 558 10.34 -20.03 7.44
CA VAL A 558 11.63 -19.32 7.49
C VAL A 558 11.88 -18.75 8.87
N LEU A 559 10.80 -18.26 9.50
CA LEU A 559 10.85 -17.58 10.78
C LEU A 559 10.13 -18.40 11.84
N ASP A 560 10.58 -18.28 13.10
CA ASP A 560 9.86 -18.77 14.25
C ASP A 560 8.65 -17.86 14.60
N VAL A 561 7.89 -18.20 15.65
CA VAL A 561 6.70 -17.45 16.05
C VAL A 561 7.00 -16.02 16.52
N ASP A 562 8.23 -15.72 16.91
CA ASP A 562 8.71 -14.40 17.29
C ASP A 562 9.31 -13.63 16.11
N CYS A 563 9.14 -14.16 14.90
CA CYS A 563 9.68 -13.60 13.64
C CYS A 563 11.22 -13.55 13.59
N ARG A 564 11.91 -14.40 14.35
CA ARG A 564 13.34 -14.63 14.24
C ARG A 564 13.58 -15.71 13.19
N ALA A 565 14.60 -15.56 12.36
CA ALA A 565 15.01 -16.60 11.42
C ALA A 565 15.43 -17.89 12.17
N HIS A 566 14.91 -19.06 11.74
CA HIS A 566 15.26 -20.34 12.37
C HIS A 566 16.77 -20.66 12.30
N ASP A 567 17.41 -20.26 11.21
CA ASP A 567 18.82 -20.53 10.95
C ASP A 567 19.79 -19.54 11.64
N LEU A 568 19.28 -18.43 12.20
CA LEU A 568 20.09 -17.32 12.72
C LEU A 568 19.59 -16.87 14.09
N ASP A 569 20.55 -16.57 14.98
CA ASP A 569 20.25 -16.24 16.35
C ASP A 569 19.89 -14.76 16.56
N ASN A 570 20.28 -13.86 15.63
CA ASN A 570 20.12 -12.41 15.76
C ASN A 570 19.43 -11.71 14.58
N LEU A 571 18.82 -12.47 13.65
CA LEU A 571 18.09 -11.92 12.50
C LEU A 571 16.59 -12.05 12.70
N TYR A 572 15.86 -10.92 12.58
CA TYR A 572 14.41 -10.82 12.66
C TYR A 572 13.80 -10.21 11.40
N VAL A 573 12.52 -10.47 11.15
CA VAL A 573 11.77 -9.88 10.03
C VAL A 573 10.42 -9.39 10.53
N VAL A 574 10.05 -8.12 10.26
CA VAL A 574 8.82 -7.51 10.79
C VAL A 574 7.92 -6.86 9.73
N ASP A 575 8.17 -7.07 8.46
CA ASP A 575 7.26 -6.66 7.37
C ASP A 575 6.29 -7.78 6.98
N ALA A 576 5.47 -7.58 5.95
CA ALA A 576 4.45 -8.55 5.55
C ALA A 576 4.96 -9.90 5.06
N SER A 577 6.27 -10.11 4.91
CA SER A 577 6.82 -11.41 4.48
C SER A 577 6.50 -12.54 5.45
N PHE A 578 6.24 -12.26 6.73
CA PHE A 578 5.93 -13.28 7.74
C PHE A 578 4.57 -13.97 7.58
N PHE A 579 3.63 -13.44 6.81
CA PHE A 579 2.27 -13.93 6.68
C PHE A 579 2.21 -15.36 6.13
N PRO A 580 1.54 -16.33 6.80
CA PRO A 580 1.25 -17.65 6.23
C PRO A 580 0.12 -17.61 5.21
N SER A 581 -0.87 -16.71 5.44
CA SER A 581 -2.03 -16.46 4.60
C SER A 581 -2.35 -14.98 4.55
N SER A 582 -2.96 -14.51 3.46
CA SER A 582 -3.12 -13.09 3.19
C SER A 582 -4.40 -12.47 3.74
N SER A 583 -5.42 -13.28 4.07
CA SER A 583 -6.80 -12.81 4.32
C SER A 583 -7.36 -11.98 3.15
N ALA A 584 -8.50 -11.28 3.35
CA ALA A 584 -9.06 -10.41 2.32
C ALA A 584 -9.13 -8.93 2.75
N VAL A 585 -8.44 -8.52 3.82
CA VAL A 585 -8.37 -7.12 4.28
C VAL A 585 -6.95 -6.56 4.17
N ASN A 586 -6.84 -5.25 4.21
CA ASN A 586 -5.57 -4.53 4.08
C ASN A 586 -4.54 -5.03 5.11
N PRO A 587 -3.30 -5.38 4.72
CA PRO A 587 -2.34 -6.03 5.61
C PRO A 587 -1.66 -5.08 6.60
N ALA A 588 -1.75 -3.76 6.39
CA ALA A 588 -0.94 -2.78 7.10
C ALA A 588 -1.11 -2.83 8.63
N LEU A 589 -2.36 -2.92 9.14
CA LEU A 589 -2.60 -2.96 10.59
C LEU A 589 -2.01 -4.23 11.22
N THR A 590 -2.07 -5.36 10.53
CA THR A 590 -1.49 -6.63 11.00
C THR A 590 0.04 -6.56 11.07
N ILE A 591 0.67 -5.91 10.08
CA ILE A 591 2.12 -5.65 10.11
C ILE A 591 2.50 -4.78 11.31
N MET A 592 1.75 -3.71 11.55
CA MET A 592 1.96 -2.77 12.67
C MET A 592 1.77 -3.48 14.01
N ALA A 593 0.69 -4.27 14.17
CA ALA A 593 0.42 -5.04 15.37
C ALA A 593 1.52 -6.07 15.66
N ASN A 594 1.97 -6.81 14.64
CA ASN A 594 3.06 -7.75 14.80
C ASN A 594 4.40 -7.05 15.10
N ALA A 595 4.67 -5.90 14.52
CA ALA A 595 5.87 -5.12 14.84
C ALA A 595 5.90 -4.64 16.29
N LEU A 596 4.73 -4.28 16.87
CA LEU A 596 4.60 -3.98 18.31
C LEU A 596 4.87 -5.24 19.17
N ARG A 597 4.33 -6.40 18.75
CA ARG A 597 4.53 -7.69 19.44
C ARG A 597 6.01 -8.09 19.45
N VAL A 598 6.66 -8.07 18.28
CA VAL A 598 8.09 -8.36 18.17
C VAL A 598 8.91 -7.32 18.92
N GLY A 599 8.49 -6.06 18.92
CA GLY A 599 9.14 -5.00 19.69
C GLY A 599 9.14 -5.25 21.20
N ASP A 600 8.03 -5.72 21.77
CA ASP A 600 7.97 -6.11 23.18
C ASP A 600 8.88 -7.33 23.46
N HIS A 601 8.92 -8.32 22.58
CA HIS A 601 9.86 -9.45 22.65
C HIS A 601 11.33 -8.98 22.61
N LEU A 602 11.68 -8.09 21.68
CA LEU A 602 13.05 -7.59 21.56
C LEU A 602 13.47 -6.73 22.75
N ARG A 603 12.55 -5.95 23.35
CA ARG A 603 12.83 -5.21 24.58
C ARG A 603 13.20 -6.13 25.74
N GLN A 604 12.52 -7.26 25.89
CA GLN A 604 12.86 -8.27 26.91
C GLN A 604 14.22 -8.90 26.62
N ARG A 605 14.56 -9.15 25.35
CA ARG A 605 15.84 -9.71 24.95
C ARG A 605 17.01 -8.74 25.13
N LEU A 606 16.80 -7.46 24.97
CA LEU A 606 17.81 -6.42 25.09
C LEU A 606 18.08 -6.01 26.56
N GLY A 607 17.23 -6.40 27.51
CA GLY A 607 17.35 -6.11 28.93
C GLY A 607 16.79 -4.72 29.25
#